data_33a57e50158faa2db51a2c5eae9a16f3
#
_entry.id   33a57e50158faa2db51a2c5eae9a16f3
#
_cell.length_a   1.000
_cell.length_b   1.000
_cell.length_c   1.000
_cell.angle_alpha   90.00
_cell.angle_beta   90.00
_cell.angle_gamma   90.00
#
_symmetry.space_group_name_H-M   'P 1'
#
loop_
_entity.id
_entity.type
_entity.pdbx_description
1 polymer ?
#
loop_
_entity_poly.entity_id
_entity_poly.type
_entity_poly.pdbx_seq_one_letter_code
_entity_poly.pdbx_strand_id
1 'polypeptide(L)'
;MKKTRILIDTDLGDDVDDAAAFMLAFSSPELELAGVTTVFKDTEKRAQMVRDLLELWGQPSVPVAAGYGRALIERRFDETEEPIQYGILRHPWETWAAPGQRGETSPEGELRADDLILRSLEEDEDLVILAMGAMTNLAVACIRDPERMRRAKVIGMGGAFLNSQPEWNIICDPEAARIVMETVEDLVMMGLDVTKYLKIGEERLDAWRRRGDERMDYFLAGVEAFQKATGYPVTFHDVLLVAYLLDEQVVSLKKGEFTVELGGGLTRGTMVDRTGYYEIDPPVRGSFRFADRVDLERFFRILDERF
;
A
#
# COMPACT_ATOMS: atom_id res chain seq x y z
N MET A 1 -2.24 -21.33 15.46
CA MET A 1 -0.95 -20.71 15.08
C MET A 1 -0.98 -19.26 15.50
N LYS A 2 0.18 -18.63 15.85
CA LYS A 2 0.25 -17.17 16.07
C LYS A 2 -0.04 -16.49 14.74
N LYS A 3 -0.97 -15.54 14.72
CA LYS A 3 -1.25 -14.74 13.50
C LYS A 3 -0.14 -13.74 13.27
N THR A 4 0.14 -13.44 12.01
CA THR A 4 1.00 -12.32 11.66
C THR A 4 0.19 -11.02 11.77
N ARG A 5 0.60 -10.11 12.65
CA ARG A 5 -0.02 -8.79 12.78
C ARG A 5 0.53 -7.86 11.69
N ILE A 6 -0.37 -7.17 11.00
CA ILE A 6 -0.03 -6.26 9.92
C ILE A 6 -0.61 -4.88 10.16
N LEU A 7 0.12 -3.83 9.75
CA LEU A 7 -0.39 -2.48 9.58
C LEU A 7 -0.32 -2.14 8.10
N ILE A 8 -1.39 -1.63 7.54
CA ILE A 8 -1.46 -1.24 6.12
C ILE A 8 -1.39 0.28 6.01
N ASP A 9 -0.43 0.80 5.22
CA ASP A 9 -0.34 2.20 4.81
C ASP A 9 -0.74 2.28 3.33
N THR A 10 -1.84 2.98 3.00
CA THR A 10 -2.58 2.84 1.73
C THR A 10 -3.00 4.17 1.14
N ASP A 11 -3.05 4.27 -0.17
CA ASP A 11 -3.72 5.34 -0.91
C ASP A 11 -5.01 4.87 -1.61
N LEU A 12 -5.74 3.96 -0.92
CA LEU A 12 -7.02 3.39 -1.35
C LEU A 12 -7.93 4.40 -2.04
N GLY A 13 -8.43 4.02 -3.23
CA GLY A 13 -9.53 4.72 -3.88
C GLY A 13 -9.24 5.28 -5.26
N ASP A 14 -7.98 5.34 -5.72
CA ASP A 14 -7.64 5.71 -7.09
C ASP A 14 -7.51 4.48 -7.99
N ASP A 15 -6.74 3.48 -7.59
CA ASP A 15 -6.72 2.15 -8.20
C ASP A 15 -7.58 1.19 -7.34
N VAL A 16 -7.75 -0.04 -7.80
CA VAL A 16 -8.62 -1.04 -7.16
C VAL A 16 -7.85 -2.09 -6.37
N ASP A 17 -6.55 -2.11 -6.51
CA ASP A 17 -5.71 -3.17 -5.96
C ASP A 17 -5.49 -3.05 -4.46
N ASP A 18 -5.48 -1.83 -3.89
CA ASP A 18 -5.59 -1.65 -2.43
C ASP A 18 -6.80 -2.39 -1.86
N ALA A 19 -8.00 -2.16 -2.45
CA ALA A 19 -9.21 -2.84 -1.99
C ALA A 19 -9.10 -4.36 -2.11
N ALA A 20 -8.51 -4.86 -3.19
CA ALA A 20 -8.24 -6.28 -3.37
C ALA A 20 -7.22 -6.82 -2.35
N ALA A 21 -6.19 -6.03 -1.99
CA ALA A 21 -5.22 -6.39 -0.96
C ALA A 21 -5.90 -6.50 0.43
N PHE A 22 -6.79 -5.57 0.77
CA PHE A 22 -7.63 -5.68 1.97
C PHE A 22 -8.49 -6.94 1.95
N MET A 23 -9.17 -7.23 0.83
CA MET A 23 -9.99 -8.44 0.70
C MET A 23 -9.18 -9.71 0.95
N LEU A 24 -7.99 -9.81 0.34
CA LEU A 24 -7.10 -10.94 0.55
C LEU A 24 -6.65 -11.04 2.01
N ALA A 25 -6.31 -9.93 2.65
CA ALA A 25 -5.93 -9.92 4.07
C ALA A 25 -7.07 -10.38 4.97
N PHE A 26 -8.30 -9.87 4.75
CA PHE A 26 -9.48 -10.26 5.53
C PHE A 26 -9.90 -11.73 5.33
N SER A 27 -9.68 -12.27 4.14
CA SER A 27 -9.96 -13.68 3.82
C SER A 27 -8.87 -14.64 4.32
N SER A 28 -7.81 -14.11 4.96
CA SER A 28 -6.64 -14.87 5.39
C SER A 28 -6.58 -14.95 6.91
N PRO A 29 -7.02 -16.08 7.51
CA PRO A 29 -7.07 -16.25 8.98
C PRO A 29 -5.69 -16.24 9.64
N GLU A 30 -4.63 -16.36 8.87
CA GLU A 30 -3.22 -16.26 9.30
C GLU A 30 -2.81 -14.83 9.64
N LEU A 31 -3.56 -13.84 9.14
CA LEU A 31 -3.28 -12.41 9.31
C LEU A 31 -4.21 -11.78 10.35
N GLU A 32 -3.73 -10.71 10.97
CA GLU A 32 -4.50 -9.85 11.89
C GLU A 32 -4.16 -8.39 11.59
N LEU A 33 -5.18 -7.63 11.21
CA LEU A 33 -5.00 -6.21 10.93
C LEU A 33 -4.93 -5.42 12.25
N ALA A 34 -3.78 -4.83 12.54
CA ALA A 34 -3.51 -4.05 13.74
C ALA A 34 -3.87 -2.57 13.59
N GLY A 35 -3.87 -2.05 12.36
CA GLY A 35 -4.20 -0.67 12.06
C GLY A 35 -4.08 -0.35 10.58
N VAL A 36 -4.66 0.77 10.19
CA VAL A 36 -4.55 1.31 8.82
C VAL A 36 -4.21 2.79 8.89
N THR A 37 -3.27 3.20 8.05
CA THR A 37 -2.94 4.61 7.81
C THR A 37 -3.20 4.95 6.35
N THR A 38 -3.65 6.17 6.06
CA THR A 38 -3.89 6.62 4.70
C THR A 38 -2.90 7.69 4.29
N VAL A 39 -2.54 7.73 3.03
CA VAL A 39 -1.50 8.62 2.49
C VAL A 39 -1.94 9.19 1.14
N PHE A 40 -1.34 10.30 0.76
CA PHE A 40 -1.47 10.91 -0.56
C PHE A 40 -2.85 11.54 -0.88
N LYS A 41 -2.85 12.79 -1.31
CA LYS A 41 -4.05 13.60 -1.63
C LYS A 41 -5.03 13.73 -0.45
N ASP A 42 -6.30 13.46 -0.65
CA ASP A 42 -7.35 13.58 0.37
C ASP A 42 -7.36 12.35 1.30
N THR A 43 -6.47 12.35 2.26
CA THR A 43 -6.28 11.22 3.20
C THR A 43 -7.47 11.02 4.12
N GLU A 44 -8.24 12.05 4.44
CA GLU A 44 -9.45 11.93 5.26
C GLU A 44 -10.55 11.14 4.54
N LYS A 45 -10.76 11.40 3.24
CA LYS A 45 -11.70 10.63 2.44
C LYS A 45 -11.24 9.18 2.26
N ARG A 46 -9.94 8.95 2.06
CA ARG A 46 -9.37 7.61 2.04
C ARG A 46 -9.59 6.89 3.37
N ALA A 47 -9.38 7.56 4.50
CA ALA A 47 -9.63 6.99 5.81
C ALA A 47 -11.12 6.65 6.01
N GLN A 48 -12.03 7.48 5.48
CA GLN A 48 -13.45 7.16 5.50
C GLN A 48 -13.76 5.90 4.68
N MET A 49 -13.20 5.78 3.47
CA MET A 49 -13.35 4.58 2.62
C MET A 49 -12.81 3.32 3.32
N VAL A 50 -11.68 3.44 4.02
CA VAL A 50 -11.14 2.33 4.83
C VAL A 50 -12.10 1.93 5.94
N ARG A 51 -12.69 2.89 6.67
CA ARG A 51 -13.67 2.60 7.72
C ARG A 51 -14.92 1.90 7.16
N ASP A 52 -15.42 2.37 6.01
CA ASP A 52 -16.56 1.75 5.32
C ASP A 52 -16.21 0.28 4.93
N LEU A 53 -15.01 0.07 4.42
CA LEU A 53 -14.50 -1.27 4.08
C LEU A 53 -14.38 -2.17 5.31
N LEU A 54 -13.83 -1.66 6.41
CA LEU A 54 -13.71 -2.40 7.68
C LEU A 54 -15.08 -2.78 8.26
N GLU A 55 -16.07 -1.89 8.15
CA GLU A 55 -17.45 -2.18 8.56
C GLU A 55 -18.04 -3.33 7.76
N LEU A 56 -17.85 -3.33 6.43
CA LEU A 56 -18.30 -4.41 5.54
C LEU A 56 -17.72 -5.78 5.92
N TRP A 57 -16.47 -5.80 6.38
CA TRP A 57 -15.80 -7.03 6.82
C TRP A 57 -15.99 -7.35 8.30
N GLY A 58 -16.81 -6.56 9.02
CA GLY A 58 -17.10 -6.80 10.44
C GLY A 58 -15.91 -6.52 11.35
N GLN A 59 -15.02 -5.61 10.96
CA GLN A 59 -13.82 -5.22 11.71
C GLN A 59 -13.79 -3.72 12.08
N PRO A 60 -14.90 -3.09 12.52
CA PRO A 60 -14.99 -1.64 12.74
C PRO A 60 -14.10 -1.13 13.88
N SER A 61 -13.54 -2.04 14.69
CA SER A 61 -12.66 -1.69 15.82
C SER A 61 -11.19 -1.50 15.42
N VAL A 62 -10.81 -1.81 14.18
CA VAL A 62 -9.44 -1.60 13.70
C VAL A 62 -9.17 -0.10 13.64
N PRO A 63 -8.10 0.41 14.29
CA PRO A 63 -7.77 1.82 14.26
C PRO A 63 -7.40 2.29 12.86
N VAL A 64 -7.94 3.46 12.46
CA VAL A 64 -7.66 4.10 11.17
C VAL A 64 -7.22 5.53 11.43
N ALA A 65 -6.06 5.90 10.90
CA ALA A 65 -5.52 7.25 11.01
C ALA A 65 -5.28 7.85 9.62
N ALA A 66 -5.84 9.02 9.37
CA ALA A 66 -5.51 9.82 8.20
C ALA A 66 -4.09 10.37 8.34
N GLY A 67 -3.31 10.26 7.27
CA GLY A 67 -1.93 10.68 7.27
C GLY A 67 -1.64 11.88 6.39
N TYR A 68 -0.45 11.91 5.81
CA TYR A 68 0.03 13.05 5.04
C TYR A 68 -0.47 13.00 3.60
N GLY A 69 -1.25 14.01 3.21
CA GLY A 69 -1.75 14.16 1.83
C GLY A 69 -0.72 14.77 0.87
N ARG A 70 0.35 15.37 1.41
CA ARG A 70 1.39 16.08 0.67
C ARG A 70 2.72 15.38 0.78
N ALA A 71 3.51 15.42 -0.30
CA ALA A 71 4.90 15.01 -0.26
C ALA A 71 5.73 15.88 0.69
N LEU A 72 6.86 15.36 1.17
CA LEU A 72 7.73 16.08 2.11
C LEU A 72 8.26 17.40 1.53
N ILE A 73 8.55 17.45 0.25
CA ILE A 73 9.21 18.61 -0.38
C ILE A 73 8.44 19.12 -1.58
N GLU A 74 8.17 18.30 -2.58
CA GLU A 74 7.57 18.73 -3.85
C GLU A 74 6.06 18.53 -3.87
N ARG A 75 5.32 19.61 -4.12
CA ARG A 75 3.87 19.56 -4.33
C ARG A 75 3.58 19.35 -5.81
N ARG A 76 3.54 18.11 -6.23
CA ARG A 76 3.31 17.74 -7.63
C ARG A 76 1.83 17.51 -7.95
N PHE A 77 1.03 17.17 -6.93
CA PHE A 77 -0.36 16.79 -7.08
C PHE A 77 -1.27 17.62 -6.18
N ASP A 78 -2.54 17.75 -6.59
CA ASP A 78 -3.56 18.42 -5.78
C ASP A 78 -3.99 17.48 -4.64
N GLU A 79 -3.72 17.90 -3.42
CA GLU A 79 -4.05 17.17 -2.19
C GLU A 79 -5.54 17.14 -1.85
N THR A 80 -6.35 18.02 -2.50
CA THR A 80 -7.79 18.08 -2.29
C THR A 80 -8.56 17.22 -3.29
N GLU A 81 -7.87 16.63 -4.27
CA GLU A 81 -8.48 15.77 -5.28
C GLU A 81 -9.10 14.53 -4.64
N GLU A 82 -10.39 14.32 -4.88
CA GLU A 82 -11.10 13.15 -4.36
C GLU A 82 -10.61 11.86 -5.01
N PRO A 83 -10.49 10.77 -4.23
CA PRO A 83 -10.24 9.45 -4.81
C PRO A 83 -11.32 9.07 -5.82
N ILE A 84 -10.93 8.48 -6.95
CA ILE A 84 -11.84 8.14 -8.07
C ILE A 84 -13.06 7.35 -7.59
N GLN A 85 -12.87 6.46 -6.63
CA GLN A 85 -13.89 5.55 -6.14
C GLN A 85 -14.70 6.11 -4.96
N TYR A 86 -14.34 7.28 -4.42
CA TYR A 86 -14.95 7.79 -3.18
C TYR A 86 -16.47 7.94 -3.24
N GLY A 87 -16.98 8.56 -4.31
CA GLY A 87 -18.42 8.76 -4.48
C GLY A 87 -19.20 7.49 -4.84
N ILE A 88 -18.51 6.51 -5.45
CA ILE A 88 -19.12 5.28 -5.97
C ILE A 88 -19.20 4.22 -4.88
N LEU A 89 -18.12 4.05 -4.12
CA LEU A 89 -18.07 3.07 -3.04
C LEU A 89 -18.87 3.45 -1.80
N ARG A 90 -19.25 4.73 -1.63
CA ARG A 90 -20.16 5.16 -0.57
C ARG A 90 -21.64 4.83 -0.86
N HIS A 91 -22.02 4.71 -2.10
CA HIS A 91 -23.43 4.54 -2.51
C HIS A 91 -24.14 3.31 -1.89
N PRO A 92 -23.52 2.14 -1.80
CA PRO A 92 -24.12 1.00 -1.13
C PRO A 92 -24.37 1.21 0.37
N TRP A 93 -23.56 2.05 1.03
CA TRP A 93 -23.56 2.27 2.49
C TRP A 93 -24.46 3.41 2.95
N GLU A 94 -24.78 4.35 2.08
CA GLU A 94 -25.72 5.42 2.38
C GLU A 94 -27.10 4.90 2.79
N THR A 95 -27.42 3.67 2.38
CA THR A 95 -28.65 2.99 2.77
C THR A 95 -28.57 2.30 4.13
N TRP A 96 -27.37 2.10 4.70
CA TRP A 96 -27.18 1.31 5.93
C TRP A 96 -26.80 2.13 7.16
N ALA A 97 -26.04 3.19 6.99
CA ALA A 97 -25.70 4.06 8.12
C ALA A 97 -26.88 4.96 8.45
N ALA A 98 -27.40 4.84 9.65
CA ALA A 98 -28.39 5.79 10.17
C ALA A 98 -27.84 7.22 10.08
N PRO A 99 -28.63 8.20 9.61
CA PRO A 99 -28.22 9.61 9.60
C PRO A 99 -27.82 10.03 11.01
N GLY A 100 -26.56 10.43 11.21
CA GLY A 100 -26.01 10.86 12.50
C GLY A 100 -24.89 10.01 13.10
N GLN A 101 -24.52 8.86 12.49
CA GLN A 101 -23.35 8.07 12.92
C GLN A 101 -22.10 8.27 12.04
N ARG A 102 -22.17 9.15 11.06
CA ARG A 102 -21.01 9.52 10.25
C ARG A 102 -20.22 10.55 11.03
N GLY A 103 -19.05 10.16 11.49
CA GLY A 103 -18.10 11.11 12.07
C GLY A 103 -17.80 12.21 11.06
N GLU A 104 -18.29 13.40 11.30
CA GLU A 104 -17.75 14.62 10.72
C GLU A 104 -16.30 14.70 11.20
N THR A 105 -15.35 14.89 10.28
CA THR A 105 -13.95 15.28 10.50
C THR A 105 -13.29 14.74 11.78
N SER A 106 -12.10 14.20 11.66
CA SER A 106 -11.29 13.73 12.79
C SER A 106 -11.47 14.64 14.02
N PRO A 107 -11.97 14.13 15.14
CA PRO A 107 -12.06 14.94 16.36
C PRO A 107 -10.68 15.47 16.73
N GLU A 108 -10.60 16.70 17.26
CA GLU A 108 -9.35 17.19 17.88
C GLU A 108 -8.87 16.14 18.90
N GLY A 109 -7.73 15.47 18.57
CA GLY A 109 -7.16 14.39 19.38
C GLY A 109 -7.08 13.02 18.69
N GLU A 110 -7.49 12.88 17.44
CA GLU A 110 -7.25 11.65 16.67
C GLU A 110 -5.75 11.40 16.46
N LEU A 111 -5.40 10.12 16.51
CA LEU A 111 -4.05 9.62 16.33
C LEU A 111 -3.58 9.92 14.90
N ARG A 112 -2.43 10.56 14.75
CA ARG A 112 -1.82 10.78 13.43
C ARG A 112 -1.28 9.44 12.89
N ALA A 113 -1.13 9.34 11.57
CA ALA A 113 -0.64 8.12 10.94
C ALA A 113 0.73 7.68 11.49
N ASP A 114 1.67 8.60 11.64
CA ASP A 114 3.00 8.33 12.19
C ASP A 114 2.96 7.94 13.68
N ASP A 115 2.00 8.46 14.47
CA ASP A 115 1.76 8.02 15.84
C ASP A 115 1.19 6.58 15.88
N LEU A 116 0.25 6.25 14.99
CA LEU A 116 -0.30 4.90 14.90
C LEU A 116 0.77 3.89 14.52
N ILE A 117 1.61 4.20 13.52
CA ILE A 117 2.73 3.35 13.11
C ILE A 117 3.68 3.09 14.30
N LEU A 118 4.14 4.17 14.96
CA LEU A 118 5.12 4.04 16.04
C LEU A 118 4.56 3.32 17.27
N ARG A 119 3.27 3.55 17.63
CA ARG A 119 2.60 2.82 18.70
C ARG A 119 2.42 1.34 18.38
N SER A 120 1.98 1.03 17.16
CA SER A 120 1.80 -0.37 16.75
C SER A 120 3.11 -1.17 16.81
N LEU A 121 4.23 -0.54 16.44
CA LEU A 121 5.57 -1.12 16.58
C LEU A 121 6.04 -1.20 18.04
N GLU A 122 5.57 -0.32 18.94
CA GLU A 122 5.85 -0.40 20.37
C GLU A 122 5.10 -1.55 21.03
N GLU A 123 3.87 -1.81 20.58
CA GLU A 123 3.03 -2.90 21.08
C GLU A 123 3.47 -4.26 20.56
N ASP A 124 4.02 -4.33 19.35
CA ASP A 124 4.46 -5.58 18.71
C ASP A 124 5.67 -5.33 17.80
N GLU A 125 6.86 -5.72 18.25
CA GLU A 125 8.10 -5.62 17.46
C GLU A 125 8.12 -6.57 16.23
N ASP A 126 7.24 -7.56 16.19
CA ASP A 126 7.06 -8.48 15.05
C ASP A 126 6.06 -7.98 14.01
N LEU A 127 5.39 -6.84 14.26
CA LEU A 127 4.45 -6.23 13.33
C LEU A 127 5.09 -6.04 11.95
N VAL A 128 4.34 -6.37 10.91
CA VAL A 128 4.75 -6.12 9.52
C VAL A 128 3.96 -4.94 8.97
N ILE A 129 4.66 -3.93 8.44
CA ILE A 129 4.04 -2.80 7.76
C ILE A 129 3.97 -3.09 6.27
N LEU A 130 2.77 -3.01 5.69
CA LEU A 130 2.52 -3.08 4.25
C LEU A 130 2.35 -1.64 3.73
N ALA A 131 3.36 -1.13 3.02
CA ALA A 131 3.33 0.19 2.41
C ALA A 131 2.84 0.06 0.96
N MET A 132 1.57 0.42 0.71
CA MET A 132 0.89 0.28 -0.58
C MET A 132 0.87 1.60 -1.37
N GLY A 133 0.97 2.75 -0.69
CA GLY A 133 1.02 4.08 -1.30
C GLY A 133 2.39 4.77 -1.19
N ALA A 134 2.39 6.10 -1.38
CA ALA A 134 3.57 6.93 -1.15
C ALA A 134 4.10 6.77 0.29
N MET A 135 5.40 6.72 0.46
CA MET A 135 6.02 6.39 1.76
C MET A 135 6.07 7.57 2.76
N THR A 136 5.28 8.62 2.59
CA THR A 136 5.34 9.84 3.38
C THR A 136 5.09 9.60 4.87
N ASN A 137 4.09 8.79 5.22
CA ASN A 137 3.78 8.45 6.62
C ASN A 137 4.96 7.72 7.28
N LEU A 138 5.51 6.73 6.59
CA LEU A 138 6.65 5.94 7.05
C LEU A 138 7.91 6.81 7.20
N ALA A 139 8.15 7.72 6.26
CA ALA A 139 9.29 8.63 6.31
C ALA A 139 9.23 9.56 7.52
N VAL A 140 8.04 10.09 7.83
CA VAL A 140 7.85 10.90 9.05
C VAL A 140 8.08 10.07 10.30
N ALA A 141 7.60 8.82 10.33
CA ALA A 141 7.91 7.91 11.44
C ALA A 141 9.42 7.64 11.55
N CYS A 142 10.13 7.44 10.42
CA CYS A 142 11.60 7.30 10.38
C CYS A 142 12.34 8.53 10.94
N ILE A 143 11.86 9.74 10.62
CA ILE A 143 12.45 10.99 11.13
C ILE A 143 12.20 11.13 12.64
N ARG A 144 11.04 10.74 13.14
CA ARG A 144 10.64 10.87 14.55
C ARG A 144 11.29 9.84 15.46
N ASP A 145 11.36 8.59 15.03
CA ASP A 145 11.99 7.49 15.80
C ASP A 145 12.78 6.56 14.85
N PRO A 146 13.98 7.01 14.43
CA PRO A 146 14.80 6.27 13.47
C PRO A 146 15.25 4.90 14.00
N GLU A 147 15.46 4.77 15.33
CA GLU A 147 15.88 3.51 15.94
C GLU A 147 14.81 2.43 15.93
N ARG A 148 13.54 2.82 16.12
CA ARG A 148 12.40 1.91 16.04
C ARG A 148 12.14 1.51 14.59
N MET A 149 12.10 2.49 13.70
CA MET A 149 11.84 2.26 12.27
C MET A 149 12.97 1.47 11.60
N ARG A 150 14.20 1.60 12.04
CA ARG A 150 15.32 0.80 11.54
C ARG A 150 15.09 -0.70 11.72
N ARG A 151 14.43 -1.10 12.81
CA ARG A 151 14.13 -2.52 13.14
C ARG A 151 12.76 -2.98 12.63
N ALA A 152 11.95 -2.07 12.10
CA ALA A 152 10.65 -2.41 11.58
C ALA A 152 10.73 -3.36 10.37
N LYS A 153 9.77 -4.26 10.25
CA LYS A 153 9.61 -5.12 9.08
C LYS A 153 8.66 -4.43 8.10
N VAL A 154 9.17 -4.05 6.94
CA VAL A 154 8.39 -3.32 5.93
C VAL A 154 8.39 -4.08 4.61
N ILE A 155 7.22 -4.28 4.04
CA ILE A 155 7.03 -4.75 2.66
C ILE A 155 6.35 -3.61 1.91
N GLY A 156 7.00 -3.08 0.87
CA GLY A 156 6.49 -1.93 0.12
C GLY A 156 6.23 -2.26 -1.35
N MET A 157 5.13 -1.74 -1.89
CA MET A 157 4.92 -1.63 -3.33
C MET A 157 5.54 -0.32 -3.81
N GLY A 158 6.45 -0.41 -4.76
CA GLY A 158 7.07 0.77 -5.34
C GLY A 158 8.40 0.51 -6.03
N GLY A 159 8.75 1.41 -6.91
CA GLY A 159 9.99 1.40 -7.65
C GLY A 159 10.03 0.46 -8.85
N ALA A 160 11.12 0.57 -9.60
CA ALA A 160 11.48 -0.35 -10.68
C ALA A 160 13.00 -0.57 -10.60
N PHE A 161 13.41 -1.79 -10.31
CA PHE A 161 14.79 -2.13 -9.93
C PHE A 161 15.59 -2.75 -11.07
N LEU A 162 14.91 -3.25 -12.10
CA LEU A 162 15.52 -3.88 -13.29
C LEU A 162 15.54 -2.95 -14.50
N ASN A 163 14.96 -1.75 -14.37
CA ASN A 163 14.95 -0.73 -15.42
C ASN A 163 14.84 0.66 -14.79
N SER A 164 15.06 1.72 -15.58
CA SER A 164 15.00 3.11 -15.10
C SER A 164 13.61 3.75 -15.24
N GLN A 165 12.54 2.98 -15.13
CA GLN A 165 11.18 3.50 -15.19
C GLN A 165 10.81 4.13 -13.83
N PRO A 166 10.31 5.38 -13.79
CA PRO A 166 9.73 5.91 -12.56
C PRO A 166 8.42 5.16 -12.26
N GLU A 167 8.22 4.84 -10.99
CA GLU A 167 7.02 4.16 -10.51
C GLU A 167 6.21 5.16 -9.66
N TRP A 168 4.87 4.97 -9.66
CA TRP A 168 3.93 5.97 -9.15
C TRP A 168 4.14 6.30 -7.67
N ASN A 169 4.19 5.32 -6.78
CA ASN A 169 4.35 5.54 -5.35
C ASN A 169 5.65 6.27 -5.02
N ILE A 170 6.72 5.96 -5.77
CA ILE A 170 8.00 6.65 -5.59
C ILE A 170 7.94 8.09 -6.11
N ILE A 171 7.32 8.36 -7.27
CA ILE A 171 7.24 9.73 -7.80
C ILE A 171 6.28 10.63 -7.02
N CYS A 172 5.34 10.05 -6.27
CA CYS A 172 4.46 10.81 -5.39
C CYS A 172 5.22 11.46 -4.23
N ASP A 173 6.25 10.80 -3.68
CA ASP A 173 7.17 11.38 -2.68
C ASP A 173 8.55 10.71 -2.73
N PRO A 174 9.43 11.11 -3.65
CA PRO A 174 10.75 10.51 -3.81
C PRO A 174 11.66 10.68 -2.59
N GLU A 175 11.53 11.80 -1.87
CA GLU A 175 12.28 12.06 -0.64
C GLU A 175 11.87 11.08 0.46
N ALA A 176 10.57 10.86 0.62
CA ALA A 176 10.05 9.90 1.60
C ALA A 176 10.54 8.48 1.30
N ALA A 177 10.42 8.05 0.05
CA ALA A 177 10.90 6.75 -0.38
C ALA A 177 12.40 6.57 -0.06
N ARG A 178 13.21 7.57 -0.35
CA ARG A 178 14.64 7.56 -0.03
C ARG A 178 14.90 7.43 1.47
N ILE A 179 14.21 8.22 2.30
CA ILE A 179 14.34 8.17 3.77
C ILE A 179 14.04 6.77 4.30
N VAL A 180 12.93 6.16 3.86
CA VAL A 180 12.54 4.82 4.28
C VAL A 180 13.56 3.77 3.85
N MET A 181 13.99 3.79 2.59
CA MET A 181 14.99 2.87 2.05
C MET A 181 16.37 2.98 2.71
N GLU A 182 16.74 4.16 3.21
CA GLU A 182 17.99 4.39 3.92
C GLU A 182 17.90 4.10 5.44
N THR A 183 16.67 4.03 5.99
CA THR A 183 16.45 3.84 7.44
C THR A 183 16.13 2.40 7.79
N VAL A 184 15.18 1.78 7.07
CA VAL A 184 14.64 0.45 7.40
C VAL A 184 15.60 -0.65 6.95
N GLU A 185 16.03 -1.51 7.89
CA GLU A 185 16.97 -2.61 7.59
C GLU A 185 16.26 -3.86 7.04
N ASP A 186 15.06 -4.17 7.54
CA ASP A 186 14.25 -5.31 7.05
C ASP A 186 13.17 -4.82 6.08
N LEU A 187 13.63 -4.36 4.92
CA LEU A 187 12.79 -3.85 3.83
C LEU A 187 12.76 -4.85 2.68
N VAL A 188 11.55 -5.15 2.19
CA VAL A 188 11.29 -5.90 0.95
C VAL A 188 10.47 -5.04 0.02
N MET A 189 10.96 -4.81 -1.21
CA MET A 189 10.26 -4.00 -2.22
C MET A 189 9.70 -4.87 -3.34
N MET A 190 8.42 -4.69 -3.63
CA MET A 190 7.70 -5.30 -4.78
C MET A 190 7.58 -4.24 -5.87
N GLY A 191 8.58 -4.20 -6.76
CA GLY A 191 8.64 -3.18 -7.81
C GLY A 191 7.70 -3.45 -8.99
N LEU A 192 7.52 -2.42 -9.79
CA LEU A 192 6.77 -2.50 -11.06
C LEU A 192 7.31 -3.58 -12.01
N ASP A 193 8.57 -3.96 -11.85
CA ASP A 193 9.21 -5.04 -12.61
C ASP A 193 8.46 -6.37 -12.53
N VAL A 194 7.85 -6.66 -11.39
CA VAL A 194 7.10 -7.90 -11.13
C VAL A 194 5.60 -7.66 -11.07
N THR A 195 5.14 -6.55 -10.49
CA THR A 195 3.72 -6.31 -10.23
C THR A 195 2.91 -6.06 -11.50
N LYS A 196 3.49 -5.45 -12.54
CA LYS A 196 2.85 -5.18 -13.84
C LYS A 196 2.34 -6.43 -14.58
N TYR A 197 2.75 -7.61 -14.17
CA TYR A 197 2.30 -8.88 -14.77
C TYR A 197 1.04 -9.46 -14.09
N LEU A 198 0.61 -8.89 -12.96
CA LEU A 198 -0.51 -9.37 -12.15
C LEU A 198 -1.85 -8.84 -12.68
N LYS A 199 -2.06 -8.94 -13.98
CA LYS A 199 -3.26 -8.45 -14.66
C LYS A 199 -4.43 -9.40 -14.44
N ILE A 200 -5.58 -8.82 -14.11
CA ILE A 200 -6.83 -9.55 -13.93
C ILE A 200 -7.63 -9.50 -15.23
N GLY A 201 -7.77 -10.66 -15.85
CA GLY A 201 -8.55 -10.80 -17.09
C GLY A 201 -10.06 -10.81 -16.86
N GLU A 202 -10.83 -10.46 -17.90
CA GLU A 202 -12.30 -10.43 -17.86
C GLU A 202 -12.91 -11.78 -17.45
N GLU A 203 -12.31 -12.90 -17.84
CA GLU A 203 -12.80 -14.22 -17.44
C GLU A 203 -12.87 -14.37 -15.91
N ARG A 204 -11.86 -13.84 -15.19
CA ARG A 204 -11.81 -13.86 -13.72
C ARG A 204 -12.80 -12.87 -13.13
N LEU A 205 -12.90 -11.66 -13.66
CA LEU A 205 -13.90 -10.68 -13.24
C LEU A 205 -15.31 -11.23 -13.42
N ASP A 206 -15.60 -11.89 -14.54
CA ASP A 206 -16.89 -12.55 -14.78
C ASP A 206 -17.17 -13.71 -13.82
N ALA A 207 -16.13 -14.46 -13.43
CA ALA A 207 -16.28 -15.48 -12.41
C ALA A 207 -16.66 -14.88 -11.05
N TRP A 208 -16.04 -13.78 -10.67
CA TRP A 208 -16.36 -13.06 -9.44
C TRP A 208 -17.76 -12.44 -9.46
N ARG A 209 -18.19 -11.81 -10.58
CA ARG A 209 -19.57 -11.30 -10.76
C ARG A 209 -20.63 -12.39 -10.54
N ARG A 210 -20.36 -13.63 -10.93
CA ARG A 210 -21.29 -14.76 -10.74
C ARG A 210 -21.42 -15.24 -9.30
N ARG A 211 -20.54 -14.83 -8.39
CA ARG A 211 -20.61 -15.23 -6.97
C ARG A 211 -21.79 -14.56 -6.26
N GLY A 212 -22.09 -13.30 -6.60
CA GLY A 212 -23.23 -12.57 -6.08
C GLY A 212 -23.19 -12.35 -4.57
N ASP A 213 -22.00 -12.17 -4.01
CA ASP A 213 -21.83 -11.78 -2.62
C ASP A 213 -21.51 -10.27 -2.53
N GLU A 214 -22.02 -9.66 -1.48
CA GLU A 214 -21.99 -8.23 -1.27
C GLU A 214 -20.58 -7.61 -1.26
N ARG A 215 -19.60 -8.32 -0.72
CA ARG A 215 -18.22 -7.88 -0.64
C ARG A 215 -17.58 -7.85 -2.02
N MET A 216 -17.89 -8.88 -2.81
CA MET A 216 -17.43 -8.95 -4.19
C MET A 216 -18.12 -7.90 -5.05
N ASP A 217 -19.41 -7.65 -4.85
CA ASP A 217 -20.16 -6.61 -5.58
C ASP A 217 -19.60 -5.21 -5.27
N TYR A 218 -19.22 -4.96 -4.01
CA TYR A 218 -18.52 -3.73 -3.63
C TYR A 218 -17.22 -3.56 -4.39
N PHE A 219 -16.35 -4.57 -4.39
CA PHE A 219 -15.08 -4.54 -5.10
C PHE A 219 -15.29 -4.32 -6.62
N LEU A 220 -16.22 -5.05 -7.22
CA LEU A 220 -16.52 -4.95 -8.65
C LEU A 220 -17.08 -3.58 -9.05
N ALA A 221 -17.83 -2.91 -8.18
CA ALA A 221 -18.24 -1.53 -8.41
C ALA A 221 -17.04 -0.58 -8.49
N GLY A 222 -16.03 -0.79 -7.65
CA GLY A 222 -14.74 -0.09 -7.73
C GLY A 222 -14.01 -0.36 -9.05
N VAL A 223 -13.98 -1.62 -9.48
CA VAL A 223 -13.38 -2.03 -10.78
C VAL A 223 -14.05 -1.30 -11.95
N GLU A 224 -15.38 -1.25 -11.98
CA GLU A 224 -16.12 -0.56 -13.04
C GLU A 224 -15.82 0.94 -13.05
N ALA A 225 -15.75 1.55 -11.87
CA ALA A 225 -15.41 2.96 -11.73
C ALA A 225 -14.01 3.26 -12.24
N PHE A 226 -13.03 2.46 -11.83
CA PHE A 226 -11.65 2.60 -12.26
C PHE A 226 -11.50 2.43 -13.78
N GLN A 227 -12.05 1.35 -14.34
CA GLN A 227 -11.98 1.10 -15.78
C GLN A 227 -12.68 2.21 -16.60
N LYS A 228 -13.81 2.73 -16.10
CA LYS A 228 -14.52 3.84 -16.73
C LYS A 228 -13.73 5.15 -16.69
N ALA A 229 -13.04 5.42 -15.58
CA ALA A 229 -12.29 6.66 -15.41
C ALA A 229 -10.96 6.66 -16.17
N THR A 230 -10.26 5.51 -16.20
CA THR A 230 -8.88 5.42 -16.69
C THR A 230 -8.74 4.70 -18.02
N GLY A 231 -9.63 3.76 -18.33
CA GLY A 231 -9.50 2.84 -19.47
C GLY A 231 -8.41 1.78 -19.30
N TYR A 232 -7.77 1.71 -18.11
CA TYR A 232 -6.69 0.76 -17.85
C TYR A 232 -7.23 -0.62 -17.41
N PRO A 233 -6.48 -1.69 -17.71
CA PRO A 233 -6.79 -3.02 -17.18
C PRO A 233 -6.50 -3.06 -15.68
N VAL A 234 -7.30 -3.83 -14.94
CA VAL A 234 -7.06 -4.10 -13.52
C VAL A 234 -5.74 -4.86 -13.37
N THR A 235 -4.86 -4.34 -12.52
CA THR A 235 -3.57 -4.95 -12.20
C THR A 235 -3.40 -4.95 -10.68
N PHE A 236 -3.05 -6.09 -10.11
CA PHE A 236 -2.97 -6.28 -8.65
C PHE A 236 -1.56 -6.04 -8.11
N HIS A 237 -1.13 -4.78 -8.09
CA HIS A 237 0.19 -4.40 -7.59
C HIS A 237 0.33 -4.71 -6.08
N ASP A 238 -0.56 -4.17 -5.26
CA ASP A 238 -0.52 -4.23 -3.79
C ASP A 238 -0.88 -5.61 -3.24
N VAL A 239 -1.72 -6.34 -3.95
CA VAL A 239 -2.12 -7.70 -3.56
C VAL A 239 -0.91 -8.62 -3.41
N LEU A 240 0.18 -8.35 -4.15
CA LEU A 240 1.40 -9.14 -4.07
C LEU A 240 2.06 -9.06 -2.68
N LEU A 241 1.91 -7.93 -1.97
CA LEU A 241 2.44 -7.77 -0.61
C LEU A 241 1.79 -8.76 0.35
N VAL A 242 0.47 -8.85 0.27
CA VAL A 242 -0.31 -9.80 1.09
C VAL A 242 -0.05 -11.25 0.66
N ALA A 243 -0.01 -11.51 -0.65
CA ALA A 243 0.29 -12.84 -1.18
C ALA A 243 1.68 -13.33 -0.73
N TYR A 244 2.67 -12.45 -0.67
CA TYR A 244 4.01 -12.77 -0.17
C TYR A 244 4.02 -13.13 1.32
N LEU A 245 3.21 -12.49 2.15
CA LEU A 245 3.06 -12.90 3.57
C LEU A 245 2.44 -14.28 3.73
N LEU A 246 1.58 -14.68 2.80
CA LEU A 246 0.92 -15.99 2.82
C LEU A 246 1.83 -17.08 2.26
N ASP A 247 2.64 -16.76 1.28
CA ASP A 247 3.60 -17.66 0.64
C ASP A 247 4.79 -16.89 0.07
N GLU A 248 5.90 -16.87 0.81
CA GLU A 248 7.12 -16.17 0.38
C GLU A 248 7.67 -16.66 -0.98
N GLN A 249 7.30 -17.87 -1.41
CA GLN A 249 7.74 -18.42 -2.68
C GLN A 249 6.99 -17.84 -3.89
N VAL A 250 6.01 -16.95 -3.68
CA VAL A 250 5.30 -16.25 -4.77
C VAL A 250 6.23 -15.32 -5.56
N VAL A 251 7.34 -14.90 -4.96
CA VAL A 251 8.39 -14.12 -5.62
C VAL A 251 9.76 -14.73 -5.37
N SER A 252 10.73 -14.42 -6.23
CA SER A 252 12.14 -14.53 -5.87
C SER A 252 12.69 -13.16 -5.53
N LEU A 253 13.54 -13.11 -4.50
CA LEU A 253 14.14 -11.88 -3.99
C LEU A 253 15.63 -11.81 -4.32
N LYS A 254 16.08 -10.62 -4.67
CA LYS A 254 17.49 -10.23 -4.71
C LYS A 254 17.79 -9.19 -3.67
N LYS A 255 19.04 -9.13 -3.23
CA LYS A 255 19.57 -8.04 -2.44
C LYS A 255 20.27 -7.06 -3.36
N GLY A 256 20.02 -5.77 -3.17
CA GLY A 256 20.66 -4.71 -3.94
C GLY A 256 20.83 -3.45 -3.11
N GLU A 257 21.68 -2.56 -3.57
CA GLU A 257 21.90 -1.24 -3.00
C GLU A 257 21.35 -0.21 -3.97
N PHE A 258 20.23 0.40 -3.61
CA PHE A 258 19.56 1.37 -4.45
C PHE A 258 19.40 2.70 -3.72
N THR A 259 19.34 3.77 -4.51
CA THR A 259 18.90 5.07 -4.05
C THR A 259 17.87 5.66 -5.02
N VAL A 260 17.12 6.66 -4.55
CA VAL A 260 16.13 7.36 -5.37
C VAL A 260 16.79 8.60 -5.99
N GLU A 261 16.63 8.79 -7.31
CA GLU A 261 17.06 9.98 -7.99
C GLU A 261 16.19 11.18 -7.62
N LEU A 262 16.78 12.20 -7.01
CA LEU A 262 16.06 13.39 -6.54
C LEU A 262 16.30 14.65 -7.37
N GLY A 263 17.42 14.73 -8.11
CA GLY A 263 17.86 15.95 -8.80
C GLY A 263 17.46 16.06 -10.27
N GLY A 264 17.15 14.95 -10.92
CA GLY A 264 16.91 14.90 -12.37
C GLY A 264 15.49 15.32 -12.74
N GLY A 265 15.35 16.17 -13.78
CA GLY A 265 14.03 16.61 -14.26
C GLY A 265 13.17 15.47 -14.84
N LEU A 266 13.78 14.54 -15.59
CA LEU A 266 13.09 13.39 -16.20
C LEU A 266 13.25 12.09 -15.39
N THR A 267 14.30 12.02 -14.58
CA THR A 267 14.69 10.80 -13.86
C THR A 267 14.32 10.85 -12.37
N ARG A 268 13.80 11.98 -11.88
CA ARG A 268 13.37 12.13 -10.51
C ARG A 268 12.35 11.03 -10.14
N GLY A 269 12.62 10.32 -9.04
CA GLY A 269 11.82 9.19 -8.58
C GLY A 269 12.19 7.85 -9.24
N THR A 270 13.23 7.79 -10.10
CA THR A 270 13.74 6.51 -10.57
C THR A 270 14.68 5.87 -9.56
N MET A 271 14.72 4.54 -9.57
CA MET A 271 15.66 3.77 -8.75
C MET A 271 17.02 3.74 -9.44
N VAL A 272 18.06 4.11 -8.70
CA VAL A 272 19.45 4.05 -9.17
C VAL A 272 20.16 2.91 -8.46
N ASP A 273 20.57 1.90 -9.23
CA ASP A 273 21.36 0.77 -8.73
C ASP A 273 22.78 1.24 -8.39
N ARG A 274 23.17 1.04 -7.14
CA ARG A 274 24.50 1.34 -6.61
C ARG A 274 25.25 0.08 -6.23
N THR A 275 24.70 -1.09 -6.49
CA THR A 275 25.28 -2.38 -6.14
C THR A 275 26.67 -2.54 -6.75
N GLY A 276 27.68 -2.67 -5.91
CA GLY A 276 29.08 -2.82 -6.33
C GLY A 276 29.72 -1.55 -6.91
N TYR A 277 29.09 -0.39 -6.74
CA TYR A 277 29.69 0.89 -7.16
C TYR A 277 30.85 1.26 -6.23
N TYR A 278 31.93 1.86 -6.78
CA TYR A 278 33.03 2.35 -5.97
C TYR A 278 32.53 3.37 -4.94
N GLU A 279 33.05 3.27 -3.70
CA GLU A 279 32.80 4.25 -2.64
C GLU A 279 33.35 5.61 -3.02
N ILE A 280 32.55 6.42 -3.75
CA ILE A 280 32.95 7.79 -4.10
C ILE A 280 32.39 8.77 -3.09
N ASP A 281 31.39 8.46 -2.26
CA ASP A 281 30.86 9.29 -1.17
C ASP A 281 29.33 9.31 -1.10
N PRO A 282 28.74 9.41 0.07
CA PRO A 282 28.94 8.57 1.25
C PRO A 282 28.41 7.15 1.01
N PRO A 283 28.72 6.17 1.85
CA PRO A 283 28.18 4.83 1.68
C PRO A 283 26.66 4.91 1.60
N VAL A 284 26.08 4.37 0.52
CA VAL A 284 24.63 4.26 0.37
C VAL A 284 24.13 3.37 1.50
N ARG A 285 23.32 3.92 2.41
CA ARG A 285 22.82 3.18 3.56
C ARG A 285 21.65 2.24 3.21
N GLY A 286 21.12 2.25 2.03
CA GLY A 286 19.97 1.46 1.64
C GLY A 286 20.35 0.15 0.96
N SER A 287 20.62 -0.92 1.73
CA SER A 287 20.69 -2.27 1.18
C SER A 287 19.47 -3.05 1.61
N PHE A 288 18.58 -3.39 0.67
CA PHE A 288 17.33 -4.07 0.93
C PHE A 288 17.08 -5.21 -0.06
N ARG A 289 16.01 -5.96 0.16
CA ARG A 289 15.58 -7.02 -0.75
C ARG A 289 14.52 -6.49 -1.70
N PHE A 290 14.56 -6.92 -2.95
CA PHE A 290 13.54 -6.58 -3.94
C PHE A 290 13.16 -7.81 -4.77
N ALA A 291 11.91 -7.86 -5.21
CA ALA A 291 11.40 -8.92 -6.07
C ALA A 291 11.94 -8.76 -7.49
N ASP A 292 12.61 -9.80 -8.01
CA ASP A 292 13.12 -9.83 -9.39
C ASP A 292 12.27 -10.72 -10.31
N ARG A 293 11.46 -11.60 -9.76
CA ARG A 293 10.51 -12.44 -10.48
C ARG A 293 9.29 -12.75 -9.63
N VAL A 294 8.15 -12.94 -10.27
CA VAL A 294 6.90 -13.41 -9.66
C VAL A 294 6.48 -14.74 -10.28
N ASP A 295 6.01 -15.65 -9.43
CA ASP A 295 5.37 -16.90 -9.84
C ASP A 295 3.86 -16.64 -10.01
N LEU A 296 3.43 -16.41 -11.25
CA LEU A 296 2.04 -16.11 -11.58
C LEU A 296 1.08 -17.25 -11.23
N GLU A 297 1.49 -18.50 -11.43
CA GLU A 297 0.65 -19.66 -11.11
C GLU A 297 0.36 -19.71 -9.60
N ARG A 298 1.40 -19.53 -8.80
CA ARG A 298 1.29 -19.48 -7.34
C ARG A 298 0.46 -18.30 -6.87
N PHE A 299 0.68 -17.12 -7.43
CA PHE A 299 -0.09 -15.91 -7.11
C PHE A 299 -1.59 -16.12 -7.38
N PHE A 300 -1.96 -16.57 -8.59
CA PHE A 300 -3.35 -16.77 -8.93
C PHE A 300 -4.00 -17.91 -8.15
N ARG A 301 -3.27 -18.94 -7.76
CA ARG A 301 -3.77 -19.99 -6.88
C ARG A 301 -4.13 -19.43 -5.50
N ILE A 302 -3.29 -18.56 -4.91
CA ILE A 302 -3.60 -17.89 -3.64
C ILE A 302 -4.92 -17.10 -3.76
N LEU A 303 -5.10 -16.36 -4.85
CA LEU A 303 -6.35 -15.63 -5.09
C LEU A 303 -7.54 -16.58 -5.21
N ASP A 304 -7.44 -17.63 -6.01
CA ASP A 304 -8.55 -18.58 -6.23
C ASP A 304 -8.99 -19.32 -4.97
N GLU A 305 -8.09 -19.48 -4.01
CA GLU A 305 -8.37 -20.11 -2.72
C GLU A 305 -9.03 -19.14 -1.71
N ARG A 306 -8.87 -17.84 -1.87
CA ARG A 306 -9.22 -16.83 -0.87
C ARG A 306 -10.28 -15.81 -1.31
N PHE A 307 -10.35 -15.53 -2.62
CA PHE A 307 -11.29 -14.57 -3.21
C PHE A 307 -12.67 -15.11 -3.51
#